data_a7c91f94ee75a642022758ee900e89bd
#
_entry.id   a7c91f94ee75a642022758ee900e89bd
#
_cell.length_a   1.000
_cell.length_b   1.000
_cell.length_c   1.000
_cell.angle_alpha   90.00
_cell.angle_beta   90.00
_cell.angle_gamma   90.00
#
_symmetry.space_group_name_H-M   'P 1'
#
loop_
_entity.id
_entity.type
_entity.pdbx_description
1 polymer ?
#
loop_
_entity_poly.entity_id
_entity_poly.type
_entity_poly.pdbx_seq_one_letter_code
_entity_poly.pdbx_strand_id
1 'polypeptide(L)'
;LVKVGRNVDSHYSTCLPGQWTISHDLIFNGHIMISGGVTIETYKGPLELGRCCVIGSGTMLKSQYGIIIGDFTRIAYGCVIMDTNMHFIKDIETGRIGRVTGPIVIGQRCWLNPGTVVSKNAVVPDYTITGRNSLVNKDYSEQYTSHAFIAGAPAKPVSYHVQRIFSNQMEG
;
A
#
# COMPACT_ATOMS: atom_id res chain seq x y z
N LEU A 1 8.98 14.62 11.07
CA LEU A 1 7.98 14.46 12.12
C LEU A 1 7.00 13.35 11.73
N VAL A 2 6.87 12.33 12.57
CA VAL A 2 5.87 11.25 12.41
C VAL A 2 4.70 11.56 13.37
N LYS A 3 3.48 11.58 12.82
CA LYS A 3 2.24 11.75 13.61
C LYS A 3 1.46 10.44 13.59
N VAL A 4 1.18 9.89 14.76
CA VAL A 4 0.47 8.61 14.92
C VAL A 4 -0.83 8.84 15.67
N GLY A 5 -1.87 8.08 15.29
CA GLY A 5 -3.15 8.05 16.01
C GLY A 5 -4.11 9.19 15.68
N ARG A 6 -3.79 10.08 14.71
CA ARG A 6 -4.75 11.09 14.24
C ARG A 6 -5.71 10.49 13.21
N ASN A 7 -6.99 10.76 13.38
CA ASN A 7 -7.97 10.49 12.33
C ASN A 7 -7.75 11.47 11.18
N VAL A 8 -7.32 10.97 10.05
CA VAL A 8 -7.18 11.74 8.82
C VAL A 8 -8.47 11.69 8.01
N ASP A 9 -9.26 10.64 8.22
CA ASP A 9 -10.55 10.43 7.57
C ASP A 9 -11.67 10.77 8.57
N SER A 10 -12.39 11.86 8.30
CA SER A 10 -13.45 12.42 9.18
C SER A 10 -14.62 11.46 9.44
N HIS A 11 -14.69 10.33 8.75
CA HIS A 11 -15.80 9.38 8.84
C HIS A 11 -15.47 8.10 9.62
N TYR A 12 -14.23 7.89 10.04
CA TYR A 12 -13.83 6.73 10.83
C TYR A 12 -13.14 7.19 12.11
N SER A 13 -13.93 7.36 13.16
CA SER A 13 -13.41 7.50 14.52
C SER A 13 -13.07 6.11 15.07
N THR A 14 -11.95 5.54 14.66
CA THR A 14 -11.46 4.36 15.33
C THR A 14 -10.51 4.81 16.45
N CYS A 15 -11.02 4.80 17.68
CA CYS A 15 -10.20 4.88 18.90
C CYS A 15 -9.38 3.58 19.11
N LEU A 16 -9.25 2.73 18.09
CA LEU A 16 -8.52 1.48 18.18
C LEU A 16 -7.02 1.78 18.22
N PRO A 17 -6.28 1.20 19.19
CA PRO A 17 -4.84 1.29 19.20
C PRO A 17 -4.26 0.59 17.96
N GLY A 18 -3.23 1.18 17.37
CA GLY A 18 -2.43 0.50 16.36
C GLY A 18 -1.55 -0.58 17.02
N GLN A 19 -1.20 -1.59 16.27
CA GLN A 19 -0.26 -2.62 16.72
C GLN A 19 0.99 -2.61 15.81
N TRP A 20 2.16 -2.44 16.44
CA TRP A 20 3.42 -2.40 15.71
C TRP A 20 4.37 -3.46 16.27
N THR A 21 4.82 -4.36 15.40
CA THR A 21 5.82 -5.38 15.69
C THR A 21 7.01 -5.13 14.76
N ILE A 22 8.04 -4.50 15.28
CA ILE A 22 9.18 -4.04 14.48
C ILE A 22 10.39 -4.92 14.81
N SER A 23 10.67 -5.89 13.93
CA SER A 23 11.81 -6.79 14.01
C SER A 23 12.87 -6.52 12.93
N HIS A 24 12.57 -5.65 11.97
CA HIS A 24 13.47 -5.15 10.94
C HIS A 24 13.22 -3.65 10.72
N ASP A 25 13.96 -3.02 9.84
CA ASP A 25 13.93 -1.58 9.63
C ASP A 25 12.53 -1.06 9.26
N LEU A 26 12.09 -0.04 9.98
CA LEU A 26 10.97 0.81 9.65
C LEU A 26 11.52 2.22 9.38
N ILE A 27 11.53 2.60 8.11
CA ILE A 27 12.21 3.81 7.64
C ILE A 27 11.19 4.87 7.25
N PHE A 28 11.33 6.05 7.83
CA PHE A 28 10.52 7.22 7.51
C PHE A 28 11.39 8.30 6.85
N ASN A 29 11.20 8.55 5.57
CA ASN A 29 11.99 9.52 4.80
C ASN A 29 11.52 10.96 4.96
N GLY A 30 10.62 11.22 5.91
CA GLY A 30 10.15 12.58 6.18
C GLY A 30 8.91 12.64 7.07
N HIS A 31 8.06 13.61 6.80
CA HIS A 31 6.80 13.77 7.53
C HIS A 31 5.81 12.68 7.12
N ILE A 32 5.32 11.90 8.07
CA ILE A 32 4.35 10.81 7.85
C ILE A 32 3.15 11.03 8.79
N MET A 33 1.96 10.74 8.28
CA MET A 33 0.74 10.68 9.09
C MET A 33 0.20 9.24 9.10
N ILE A 34 0.06 8.66 10.30
CA ILE A 34 -0.47 7.31 10.48
C ILE A 34 -1.71 7.43 11.37
N SER A 35 -2.85 7.00 10.83
CA SER A 35 -4.14 7.03 11.53
C SER A 35 -4.27 5.94 12.60
N GLY A 36 -5.34 5.99 13.39
CA GLY A 36 -5.61 4.97 14.42
C GLY A 36 -5.88 3.59 13.84
N GLY A 37 -5.58 2.54 14.62
CA GLY A 37 -5.83 1.15 14.25
C GLY A 37 -4.91 0.58 13.17
N VAL A 38 -3.85 1.28 12.79
CA VAL A 38 -2.89 0.79 11.79
C VAL A 38 -2.01 -0.29 12.40
N THR A 39 -1.90 -1.42 11.70
CA THR A 39 -0.98 -2.52 12.05
C THR A 39 0.27 -2.43 11.17
N ILE A 40 1.44 -2.43 11.79
CA ILE A 40 2.74 -2.48 11.10
C ILE A 40 3.54 -3.66 11.64
N GLU A 41 3.94 -4.55 10.74
CA GLU A 41 4.78 -5.68 11.07
C GLU A 41 5.98 -5.74 10.12
N THR A 42 7.20 -5.63 10.66
CA THR A 42 8.44 -5.86 9.90
C THR A 42 9.17 -7.05 10.49
N TYR A 43 9.32 -8.13 9.71
CA TYR A 43 9.97 -9.37 10.19
C TYR A 43 11.39 -9.51 9.69
N LYS A 44 11.57 -9.69 8.37
CA LYS A 44 12.86 -9.97 7.72
C LYS A 44 13.22 -8.98 6.62
N GLY A 45 12.28 -8.12 6.26
CA GLY A 45 12.45 -7.09 5.24
C GLY A 45 12.06 -5.70 5.75
N PRO A 46 12.69 -4.65 5.21
CA PRO A 46 12.39 -3.28 5.58
C PRO A 46 11.01 -2.84 5.10
N LEU A 47 10.44 -1.89 5.82
CA LEU A 47 9.32 -1.07 5.35
C LEU A 47 9.79 0.37 5.24
N GLU A 48 9.80 0.91 4.04
CA GLU A 48 10.21 2.27 3.75
C GLU A 48 9.02 3.12 3.31
N LEU A 49 8.81 4.24 3.98
CA LEU A 49 7.77 5.22 3.68
C LEU A 49 8.41 6.54 3.26
N GLY A 50 8.08 6.98 2.05
CA GLY A 50 8.49 8.26 1.48
C GLY A 50 7.90 9.46 2.22
N ARG A 51 8.35 10.67 1.86
CA ARG A 51 7.91 11.93 2.47
C ARG A 51 6.42 12.15 2.28
N CYS A 52 5.79 12.75 3.28
CA CYS A 52 4.39 13.17 3.23
C CYS A 52 3.39 12.06 2.90
N CYS A 53 3.75 10.81 3.22
CA CYS A 53 2.81 9.70 3.14
C CYS A 53 1.73 9.81 4.20
N VAL A 54 0.54 9.33 3.84
CA VAL A 54 -0.61 9.23 4.74
C VAL A 54 -1.11 7.79 4.75
N ILE A 55 -1.20 7.20 5.94
CA ILE A 55 -1.72 5.85 6.14
C ILE A 55 -3.06 5.93 6.87
N GLY A 56 -4.12 5.53 6.19
CA GLY A 56 -5.49 5.56 6.70
C GLY A 56 -5.77 4.51 7.77
N SER A 57 -6.84 4.73 8.51
CA SER A 57 -7.23 3.93 9.68
C SER A 57 -7.42 2.45 9.34
N GLY A 58 -7.01 1.57 10.25
CA GLY A 58 -7.21 0.12 10.10
C GLY A 58 -6.42 -0.52 8.95
N THR A 59 -5.46 0.19 8.37
CA THR A 59 -4.57 -0.36 7.35
C THR A 59 -3.55 -1.31 7.96
N MET A 60 -3.23 -2.39 7.24
CA MET A 60 -2.18 -3.35 7.60
C MET A 60 -1.01 -3.24 6.63
N LEU A 61 0.19 -3.05 7.16
CA LEU A 61 1.47 -3.09 6.45
C LEU A 61 2.31 -4.23 7.02
N LYS A 62 2.61 -5.24 6.21
CA LYS A 62 3.34 -6.43 6.65
C LYS A 62 4.50 -6.75 5.73
N SER A 63 5.74 -6.55 6.21
CA SER A 63 6.96 -6.75 5.45
C SER A 63 7.77 -7.94 5.93
N GLN A 64 8.02 -8.89 5.01
CA GLN A 64 8.94 -10.01 5.18
C GLN A 64 10.08 -10.01 4.15
N TYR A 65 9.93 -9.35 3.04
CA TYR A 65 10.95 -9.22 1.99
C TYR A 65 11.41 -7.77 1.83
N GLY A 66 10.46 -6.86 1.70
CA GLY A 66 10.69 -5.43 1.56
C GLY A 66 9.51 -4.74 0.88
N ILE A 67 9.08 -3.65 1.48
CA ILE A 67 8.01 -2.79 0.96
C ILE A 67 8.56 -1.37 0.87
N ILE A 68 8.45 -0.77 -0.31
CA ILE A 68 8.81 0.63 -0.56
C ILE A 68 7.56 1.38 -1.01
N ILE A 69 7.27 2.50 -0.35
CA ILE A 69 6.16 3.40 -0.67
C ILE A 69 6.72 4.78 -0.94
N GLY A 70 6.52 5.28 -2.16
CA GLY A 70 7.06 6.55 -2.65
C GLY A 70 6.41 7.77 -2.01
N ASP A 71 7.05 8.92 -2.21
CA ASP A 71 6.67 10.23 -1.67
C ASP A 71 5.22 10.61 -1.98
N PHE A 72 4.56 11.32 -1.05
CA PHE A 72 3.20 11.88 -1.20
C PHE A 72 2.11 10.83 -1.49
N THR A 73 2.40 9.55 -1.30
CA THR A 73 1.42 8.48 -1.52
C THR A 73 0.41 8.45 -0.37
N ARG A 74 -0.86 8.32 -0.74
CA ARG A 74 -1.96 8.22 0.19
C ARG A 74 -2.59 6.83 0.14
N ILE A 75 -2.57 6.17 1.28
CA ILE A 75 -3.23 4.89 1.50
C ILE A 75 -4.48 5.17 2.34
N ALA A 76 -5.65 4.90 1.79
CA ALA A 76 -6.91 5.11 2.48
C ALA A 76 -7.12 4.04 3.57
N TYR A 77 -8.24 4.10 4.26
CA TYR A 77 -8.54 3.19 5.36
C TYR A 77 -8.74 1.74 4.90
N GLY A 78 -8.44 0.79 5.79
CA GLY A 78 -8.72 -0.63 5.59
C GLY A 78 -7.96 -1.28 4.45
N CYS A 79 -6.85 -0.70 4.00
CA CYS A 79 -5.98 -1.31 3.00
C CYS A 79 -5.12 -2.41 3.63
N VAL A 80 -4.73 -3.39 2.81
CA VAL A 80 -3.79 -4.44 3.19
C VAL A 80 -2.63 -4.45 2.22
N ILE A 81 -1.41 -4.23 2.71
CA ILE A 81 -0.19 -4.28 1.92
C ILE A 81 0.72 -5.32 2.54
N MET A 82 0.86 -6.45 1.87
CA MET A 82 1.55 -7.61 2.41
C MET A 82 2.39 -8.30 1.33
N ASP A 83 3.70 -8.36 1.57
CA ASP A 83 4.68 -8.92 0.64
C ASP A 83 4.90 -10.43 0.81
N THR A 84 4.01 -11.10 1.49
CA THR A 84 4.09 -12.53 1.81
C THR A 84 2.73 -13.22 1.73
N ASN A 85 2.73 -14.48 1.32
CA ASN A 85 1.56 -15.36 1.43
C ASN A 85 1.50 -16.09 2.77
N MET A 86 2.49 -15.90 3.66
CA MET A 86 2.67 -16.59 4.95
C MET A 86 2.92 -18.10 4.83
N HIS A 87 2.38 -18.77 3.82
CA HIS A 87 2.45 -20.22 3.62
C HIS A 87 3.01 -20.58 2.25
N PHE A 88 3.71 -21.72 2.19
CA PHE A 88 4.19 -22.27 0.92
C PHE A 88 3.01 -22.90 0.15
N ILE A 89 3.02 -22.68 -1.15
CA ILE A 89 2.08 -23.33 -2.08
C ILE A 89 2.89 -24.25 -2.97
N LYS A 90 2.50 -25.54 -3.01
CA LYS A 90 3.10 -26.55 -3.87
C LYS A 90 2.13 -26.87 -5.02
N ASP A 91 2.64 -26.78 -6.22
CA ASP A 91 1.98 -27.33 -7.40
C ASP A 91 2.05 -28.87 -7.32
N ILE A 92 0.91 -29.53 -7.28
CA ILE A 92 0.84 -30.98 -7.08
C ILE A 92 1.20 -31.78 -8.35
N GLU A 93 1.09 -31.17 -9.53
CA GLU A 93 1.42 -31.84 -10.79
C GLU A 93 2.93 -31.78 -11.06
N THR A 94 3.54 -30.58 -10.88
CA THR A 94 4.96 -30.36 -11.16
C THR A 94 5.85 -30.57 -9.95
N GLY A 95 5.29 -30.63 -8.74
CA GLY A 95 6.02 -30.67 -7.47
C GLY A 95 6.69 -29.34 -7.09
N ARG A 96 6.56 -28.29 -7.88
CA ARG A 96 7.19 -26.99 -7.68
C ARG A 96 6.59 -26.26 -6.47
N ILE A 97 7.47 -25.72 -5.63
CA ILE A 97 7.08 -24.87 -4.49
C ILE A 97 7.31 -23.41 -4.88
N GLY A 98 6.24 -22.62 -4.80
CA GLY A 98 6.29 -21.18 -5.07
C GLY A 98 7.00 -20.39 -3.96
N ARG A 99 7.57 -19.23 -4.31
CA ARG A 99 8.12 -18.30 -3.31
C ARG A 99 7.01 -17.75 -2.42
N VAL A 100 7.26 -17.72 -1.11
CA VAL A 100 6.32 -17.19 -0.12
C VAL A 100 6.31 -15.68 -0.14
N THR A 101 7.47 -15.05 -0.34
CA THR A 101 7.68 -13.60 -0.27
C THR A 101 8.09 -13.03 -1.62
N GLY A 102 7.96 -11.73 -1.78
CA GLY A 102 8.48 -10.98 -2.92
C GLY A 102 8.24 -9.49 -2.76
N PRO A 103 9.07 -8.61 -3.33
CA PRO A 103 9.03 -7.18 -3.06
C PRO A 103 7.70 -6.54 -3.44
N ILE A 104 7.38 -5.43 -2.75
CA ILE A 104 6.32 -4.50 -3.15
C ILE A 104 6.94 -3.13 -3.35
N VAL A 105 6.68 -2.52 -4.50
CA VAL A 105 7.08 -1.16 -4.80
C VAL A 105 5.84 -0.36 -5.20
N ILE A 106 5.53 0.68 -4.43
CA ILE A 106 4.46 1.62 -4.73
C ILE A 106 5.12 2.97 -5.01
N GLY A 107 4.88 3.50 -6.19
CA GLY A 107 5.45 4.76 -6.65
C GLY A 107 4.99 5.96 -5.83
N GLN A 108 5.48 7.13 -6.21
CA GLN A 108 5.10 8.40 -5.58
C GLN A 108 3.72 8.88 -6.02
N ARG A 109 3.08 9.72 -5.18
CA ARG A 109 1.79 10.37 -5.47
C ARG A 109 0.67 9.40 -5.86
N CYS A 110 0.78 8.14 -5.46
CA CYS A 110 -0.28 7.16 -5.63
C CYS A 110 -1.43 7.42 -4.64
N TRP A 111 -2.62 6.99 -5.03
CA TRP A 111 -3.78 6.98 -4.16
C TRP A 111 -4.40 5.59 -4.14
N LEU A 112 -4.15 4.86 -3.06
CA LEU A 112 -4.79 3.58 -2.82
C LEU A 112 -6.14 3.83 -2.12
N ASN A 113 -7.22 3.57 -2.84
CA ASN A 113 -8.58 3.73 -2.32
C ASN A 113 -8.91 2.69 -1.25
N PRO A 114 -9.97 2.94 -0.42
CA PRO A 114 -10.32 2.06 0.69
C PRO A 114 -10.46 0.59 0.31
N GLY A 115 -9.93 -0.29 1.17
CA GLY A 115 -9.99 -1.73 0.98
C GLY A 115 -9.07 -2.28 -0.11
N THR A 116 -8.18 -1.47 -0.67
CA THR A 116 -7.19 -1.97 -1.64
C THR A 116 -6.27 -2.99 -0.99
N VAL A 117 -6.09 -4.12 -1.65
CA VAL A 117 -5.13 -5.17 -1.27
C VAL A 117 -3.96 -5.13 -2.24
N VAL A 118 -2.74 -4.95 -1.71
CA VAL A 118 -1.49 -5.04 -2.48
C VAL A 118 -0.72 -6.27 -2.02
N SER A 119 -0.45 -7.18 -2.92
CA SER A 119 0.26 -8.43 -2.60
C SER A 119 1.66 -8.45 -3.20
N LYS A 120 2.45 -9.43 -2.75
CA LYS A 120 3.84 -9.62 -3.15
C LYS A 120 4.05 -9.53 -4.66
N ASN A 121 5.22 -9.04 -5.06
CA ASN A 121 5.65 -8.76 -6.43
C ASN A 121 4.85 -7.65 -7.14
N ALA A 122 4.04 -6.90 -6.43
CA ALA A 122 3.35 -5.76 -7.02
C ALA A 122 4.33 -4.59 -7.22
N VAL A 123 4.32 -4.05 -8.44
CA VAL A 123 4.95 -2.77 -8.78
C VAL A 123 3.87 -1.84 -9.27
N VAL A 124 3.67 -0.75 -8.56
CA VAL A 124 2.64 0.27 -8.85
C VAL A 124 3.36 1.55 -9.31
N PRO A 125 3.24 1.93 -10.57
CA PRO A 125 3.87 3.15 -11.09
C PRO A 125 3.36 4.43 -10.42
N ASP A 126 4.13 5.50 -10.55
CA ASP A 126 3.80 6.82 -10.02
C ASP A 126 2.41 7.31 -10.44
N TYR A 127 1.76 8.10 -9.58
CA TYR A 127 0.44 8.70 -9.82
C TYR A 127 -0.67 7.69 -10.11
N THR A 128 -0.51 6.44 -9.71
CA THR A 128 -1.58 5.43 -9.86
C THR A 128 -2.68 5.67 -8.83
N ILE A 129 -3.93 5.58 -9.28
CA ILE A 129 -5.12 5.57 -8.45
C ILE A 129 -5.73 4.16 -8.52
N THR A 130 -6.03 3.55 -7.37
CA THR A 130 -6.77 2.28 -7.34
C THR A 130 -8.26 2.51 -7.13
N GLY A 131 -9.11 1.68 -7.73
CA GLY A 131 -10.51 1.60 -7.31
C GLY A 131 -10.66 0.98 -5.92
N ARG A 132 -11.81 1.19 -5.27
CA ARG A 132 -12.10 0.56 -3.97
C ARG A 132 -12.07 -0.96 -4.07
N ASN A 133 -11.58 -1.63 -3.03
CA ASN A 133 -11.49 -3.09 -2.94
C ASN A 133 -10.74 -3.75 -4.11
N SER A 134 -9.81 -3.04 -4.71
CA SER A 134 -8.99 -3.58 -5.80
C SER A 134 -7.91 -4.52 -5.26
N LEU A 135 -7.63 -5.59 -6.03
CA LEU A 135 -6.51 -6.50 -5.79
C LEU A 135 -5.35 -6.17 -6.74
N VAL A 136 -4.27 -5.61 -6.20
CA VAL A 136 -3.05 -5.25 -6.90
C VAL A 136 -2.01 -6.34 -6.63
N ASN A 137 -1.76 -7.22 -7.62
CA ASN A 137 -1.04 -8.47 -7.40
C ASN A 137 0.02 -8.80 -8.46
N LYS A 138 0.48 -7.80 -9.23
CA LYS A 138 1.49 -7.98 -10.27
C LYS A 138 2.30 -6.72 -10.51
N ASP A 139 3.30 -6.81 -11.37
CA ASP A 139 4.00 -5.66 -11.89
C ASP A 139 3.12 -4.95 -12.94
N TYR A 140 2.79 -3.70 -12.68
CA TYR A 140 1.99 -2.85 -13.58
C TYR A 140 2.86 -1.96 -14.45
N SER A 141 4.18 -1.86 -14.20
CA SER A 141 5.09 -1.04 -14.99
C SER A 141 5.22 -1.49 -16.44
N GLU A 142 4.89 -2.76 -16.71
CA GLU A 142 4.81 -3.30 -18.07
C GLU A 142 3.55 -2.83 -18.85
N GLN A 143 2.55 -2.27 -18.15
CA GLN A 143 1.27 -1.88 -18.75
C GLN A 143 1.13 -0.37 -18.92
N TYR A 144 1.75 0.40 -18.01
CA TYR A 144 1.77 1.86 -18.05
C TYR A 144 2.92 2.40 -17.20
N THR A 145 3.38 3.60 -17.52
CA THR A 145 4.51 4.24 -16.82
C THR A 145 4.08 5.12 -15.65
N SER A 146 2.89 5.72 -15.73
CA SER A 146 2.32 6.60 -14.71
C SER A 146 0.88 7.01 -15.04
N HIS A 147 0.22 7.73 -14.09
CA HIS A 147 -1.06 8.41 -14.30
C HIS A 147 -2.18 7.47 -14.80
N ALA A 148 -2.41 6.38 -14.10
CA ALA A 148 -3.47 5.43 -14.43
C ALA A 148 -4.47 5.25 -13.28
N PHE A 149 -5.71 4.97 -13.63
CA PHE A 149 -6.70 4.42 -12.71
C PHE A 149 -6.84 2.93 -12.99
N ILE A 150 -6.58 2.12 -11.96
CA ILE A 150 -6.69 0.66 -12.02
C ILE A 150 -7.78 0.18 -11.07
N ALA A 151 -8.55 -0.82 -11.43
CA ALA A 151 -9.62 -1.33 -10.57
C ALA A 151 -9.93 -2.81 -10.81
N GLY A 152 -10.54 -3.44 -9.81
CA GLY A 152 -11.01 -4.82 -9.87
C GLY A 152 -10.16 -5.81 -9.08
N ALA A 153 -10.54 -7.08 -9.10
CA ALA A 153 -9.83 -8.17 -8.43
C ALA A 153 -9.68 -9.38 -9.38
N PRO A 154 -8.54 -9.54 -10.06
CA PRO A 154 -7.34 -8.70 -10.04
C PRO A 154 -7.56 -7.34 -10.72
N ALA A 155 -6.83 -6.32 -10.26
CA ALA A 155 -6.93 -4.98 -10.83
C ALA A 155 -6.41 -4.93 -12.27
N LYS A 156 -7.08 -4.12 -13.09
CA LYS A 156 -6.70 -3.84 -14.49
C LYS A 156 -6.77 -2.34 -14.74
N PRO A 157 -5.97 -1.79 -15.67
CA PRO A 157 -6.13 -0.41 -16.08
C PRO A 157 -7.54 -0.15 -16.62
N VAL A 158 -8.17 0.93 -16.13
CA VAL A 158 -9.51 1.38 -16.54
C VAL A 158 -9.41 2.68 -17.31
N SER A 159 -8.53 3.58 -16.89
CA SER A 159 -8.24 4.83 -17.62
C SER A 159 -6.80 5.27 -17.40
N TYR A 160 -6.33 6.11 -18.31
CA TYR A 160 -4.99 6.68 -18.30
C TYR A 160 -5.05 8.20 -18.27
N HIS A 161 -3.91 8.85 -18.01
CA HIS A 161 -3.76 10.31 -17.97
C HIS A 161 -4.63 10.95 -16.88
N VAL A 162 -4.81 10.24 -15.76
CA VAL A 162 -5.55 10.71 -14.59
C VAL A 162 -4.61 10.88 -13.40
N GLN A 163 -4.88 11.87 -12.56
CA GLN A 163 -4.18 12.03 -11.29
C GLN A 163 -5.12 12.56 -10.22
N ARG A 164 -4.79 12.28 -8.97
CA ARG A 164 -5.48 12.87 -7.85
C ARG A 164 -5.10 14.34 -7.70
N ILE A 165 -6.10 15.20 -7.47
CA ILE A 165 -5.89 16.60 -7.07
C ILE A 165 -5.68 16.64 -5.55
N PHE A 166 -4.63 17.35 -5.11
CA PHE A 166 -4.25 17.46 -3.69
C PHE A 166 -4.72 18.77 -3.05
N SER A 167 -5.50 19.61 -3.75
CA SER A 167 -5.98 20.89 -3.27
C SER A 167 -7.49 20.83 -3.02
N ASN A 168 -7.91 21.10 -1.78
CA ASN A 168 -9.33 21.23 -1.43
C ASN A 168 -10.02 22.45 -2.09
N GLN A 169 -9.28 23.32 -2.76
CA GLN A 169 -9.83 24.51 -3.44
C GLN A 169 -10.48 24.19 -4.80
N MET A 170 -10.34 22.96 -5.28
CA MET A 170 -10.90 22.54 -6.58
C MET A 170 -12.07 21.56 -6.44
N GLU A 171 -12.45 21.22 -5.22
CA GLU A 171 -13.67 20.48 -4.92
C GLU A 171 -14.82 21.49 -4.68
N GLY A 172 -15.28 22.13 -5.75
CA GLY A 172 -16.38 23.09 -5.74
C GLY A 172 -17.50 22.66 -6.66
#